data_25ec390259421434af4e96b57e828e88
#
_entry.id   25ec390259421434af4e96b57e828e88
#
_cell.length_a   1.000
_cell.length_b   1.000
_cell.length_c   1.000
_cell.angle_alpha   90.00
_cell.angle_beta   90.00
_cell.angle_gamma   90.00
#
_symmetry.space_group_name_H-M   'P 1'
#
loop_
_entity.id
_entity.type
_entity.pdbx_description
1 polymer ?
#
loop_
_entity_poly.entity_id
_entity_poly.type
_entity_poly.pdbx_seq_one_letter_code
_entity_poly.pdbx_strand_id
1 'polypeptide(L)'
;TAETYLTKEYPDIPLQKYDSYATAKNALENGNGVAWANDNTEVIAFAKQNTGYTVGIPSLGSQDTIAPAVSQGNTTVLDWLNEEIKALGEENFFHKDYEETLVDTYGLDYEDELVVEGGETAASEEAASEAASEVASSAAAQ
;
A
#
# COMPACT_ATOMS: atom_id res chain seq x y z
N THR A 1 5.26 -9.57 3.57
CA THR A 1 5.71 -8.45 2.71
C THR A 1 6.79 -7.62 3.40
N ALA A 2 6.51 -6.97 4.54
CA ALA A 2 7.49 -6.13 5.26
C ALA A 2 8.78 -6.89 5.63
N GLU A 3 8.68 -8.13 6.14
CA GLU A 3 9.86 -8.97 6.43
C GLU A 3 10.75 -9.17 5.20
N THR A 4 10.15 -9.54 4.08
CA THR A 4 10.89 -9.80 2.83
C THR A 4 11.63 -8.55 2.36
N TYR A 5 10.96 -7.42 2.37
CA TYR A 5 11.54 -6.12 2.02
C TYR A 5 12.69 -5.74 2.96
N LEU A 6 12.43 -5.72 4.27
CA LEU A 6 13.44 -5.33 5.27
C LEU A 6 14.66 -6.26 5.27
N THR A 7 14.46 -7.56 5.11
CA THR A 7 15.58 -8.52 5.04
C THR A 7 16.45 -8.30 3.81
N LYS A 8 15.84 -7.90 2.69
CA LYS A 8 16.55 -7.66 1.43
C LYS A 8 17.30 -6.32 1.44
N GLU A 9 16.59 -5.24 1.79
CA GLU A 9 17.12 -3.87 1.66
C GLU A 9 17.92 -3.41 2.89
N TYR A 10 17.63 -3.97 4.08
CA TYR A 10 18.24 -3.61 5.36
C TYR A 10 18.64 -4.84 6.17
N PRO A 11 19.57 -5.67 5.67
CA PRO A 11 19.92 -6.97 6.28
C PRO A 11 20.52 -6.85 7.70
N ASP A 12 21.05 -5.70 8.06
CA ASP A 12 21.68 -5.45 9.36
C ASP A 12 20.67 -5.06 10.46
N ILE A 13 19.40 -4.81 10.13
CA ILE A 13 18.37 -4.49 11.10
C ILE A 13 17.89 -5.78 11.79
N PRO A 14 17.98 -5.87 13.14
CA PRO A 14 17.44 -7.01 13.87
C PRO A 14 15.91 -7.07 13.74
N LEU A 15 15.39 -8.14 13.17
CA LEU A 15 13.95 -8.36 13.00
C LEU A 15 13.44 -9.42 13.98
N GLN A 16 12.37 -9.09 14.69
CA GLN A 16 11.56 -10.04 15.43
C GLN A 16 10.27 -10.35 14.65
N LYS A 17 9.95 -11.63 14.50
CA LYS A 17 8.82 -12.09 13.69
C LYS A 17 7.72 -12.63 14.58
N TYR A 18 6.49 -12.32 14.23
CA TYR A 18 5.30 -12.71 14.97
C TYR A 18 4.23 -13.26 14.03
N ASP A 19 3.48 -14.25 14.49
CA ASP A 19 2.47 -14.93 13.68
C ASP A 19 1.14 -14.16 13.59
N SER A 20 0.98 -13.10 14.39
CA SER A 20 -0.22 -12.28 14.37
C SER A 20 0.05 -10.81 14.70
N TYR A 21 -0.82 -9.94 14.23
CA TYR A 21 -0.80 -8.50 14.54
C TYR A 21 -0.88 -8.25 16.05
N ALA A 22 -1.73 -8.99 16.76
CA ALA A 22 -1.91 -8.85 18.19
C ALA A 22 -0.62 -9.17 18.98
N THR A 23 0.12 -10.20 18.58
CA THR A 23 1.39 -10.56 19.25
C THR A 23 2.50 -9.56 18.94
N ALA A 24 2.59 -9.06 17.69
CA ALA A 24 3.54 -8.01 17.31
C ALA A 24 3.26 -6.69 18.04
N LYS A 25 1.99 -6.27 18.08
CA LYS A 25 1.53 -5.09 18.83
C LYS A 25 1.87 -5.20 20.33
N ASN A 26 1.53 -6.31 20.96
CA ASN A 26 1.86 -6.55 22.36
C ASN A 26 3.36 -6.50 22.63
N ALA A 27 4.19 -6.97 21.71
CA ALA A 27 5.64 -6.90 21.83
C ALA A 27 6.14 -5.46 21.82
N LEU A 28 5.62 -4.61 20.93
CA LEU A 28 5.92 -3.17 20.91
C LEU A 28 5.49 -2.50 22.23
N GLU A 29 4.26 -2.73 22.68
CA GLU A 29 3.71 -2.14 23.93
C GLU A 29 4.52 -2.55 25.18
N ASN A 30 5.10 -3.75 25.18
CA ASN A 30 5.97 -4.24 26.25
C ASN A 30 7.46 -3.87 26.10
N GLY A 31 7.80 -3.06 25.10
CA GLY A 31 9.18 -2.60 24.89
C GLY A 31 10.12 -3.67 24.30
N ASN A 32 9.59 -4.75 23.73
CA ASN A 32 10.40 -5.80 23.09
C ASN A 32 10.86 -5.42 21.66
N GLY A 33 10.47 -4.24 21.18
CA GLY A 33 10.90 -3.66 19.93
C GLY A 33 10.76 -2.15 19.95
N VAL A 34 11.48 -1.46 19.08
CA VAL A 34 11.47 0.01 18.98
C VAL A 34 10.53 0.52 17.90
N ALA A 35 10.16 -0.34 16.98
CA ALA A 35 9.22 -0.06 15.89
C ALA A 35 8.45 -1.33 15.50
N TRP A 36 7.25 -1.11 14.98
CA TRP A 36 6.38 -2.15 14.43
C TRP A 36 6.16 -1.86 12.95
N ALA A 37 6.49 -2.84 12.09
CA ALA A 37 6.24 -2.78 10.66
C ALA A 37 5.07 -3.71 10.31
N ASN A 38 4.03 -3.15 9.70
CA ASN A 38 2.84 -3.85 9.26
C ASN A 38 2.15 -3.04 8.15
N ASP A 39 0.99 -3.49 7.70
CA ASP A 39 0.15 -2.77 6.76
C ASP A 39 -0.14 -1.36 7.28
N ASN A 40 -0.10 -0.36 6.40
CA ASN A 40 -0.25 1.04 6.78
C ASN A 40 -1.58 1.31 7.50
N THR A 41 -2.68 0.71 7.08
CA THR A 41 -3.98 0.82 7.76
C THR A 41 -3.92 0.40 9.23
N GLU A 42 -3.22 -0.70 9.54
CA GLU A 42 -3.08 -1.20 10.91
C GLU A 42 -2.25 -0.26 11.79
N VAL A 43 -1.09 0.19 11.27
CA VAL A 43 -0.20 1.05 12.07
C VAL A 43 -0.73 2.47 12.23
N ILE A 44 -1.43 3.00 11.23
CA ILE A 44 -2.09 4.32 11.32
C ILE A 44 -3.23 4.27 12.34
N ALA A 45 -4.13 3.30 12.23
CA ALA A 45 -5.23 3.13 13.18
C ALA A 45 -4.72 2.94 14.62
N PHE A 46 -3.66 2.17 14.80
CA PHE A 46 -3.03 1.99 16.11
C PHE A 46 -2.47 3.30 16.67
N ALA A 47 -1.71 4.05 15.88
CA ALA A 47 -1.11 5.31 16.31
C ALA A 47 -2.17 6.38 16.64
N LYS A 48 -3.27 6.43 15.89
CA LYS A 48 -4.40 7.33 16.17
C LYS A 48 -5.13 7.00 17.48
N GLN A 49 -5.21 5.72 17.85
CA GLN A 49 -5.93 5.26 19.05
C GLN A 49 -5.05 5.22 20.31
N ASN A 50 -3.73 5.28 20.17
CA ASN A 50 -2.80 5.12 21.28
C ASN A 50 -1.81 6.28 21.37
N THR A 51 -1.88 7.04 22.44
CA THR A 51 -0.95 8.16 22.70
C THR A 51 0.48 7.66 22.92
N GLY A 52 1.45 8.42 22.42
CA GLY A 52 2.87 8.06 22.55
C GLY A 52 3.44 7.26 21.38
N TYR A 53 2.61 6.97 20.39
CA TYR A 53 3.01 6.34 19.13
C TYR A 53 2.77 7.26 17.95
N THR A 54 3.57 7.12 16.93
CA THR A 54 3.45 7.86 15.66
C THR A 54 3.85 6.95 14.50
N VAL A 55 3.31 7.22 13.32
CA VAL A 55 3.74 6.58 12.09
C VAL A 55 4.97 7.33 11.58
N GLY A 56 6.13 6.68 11.62
CA GLY A 56 7.38 7.28 11.17
C GLY A 56 7.61 7.14 9.67
N ILE A 57 7.11 6.05 9.08
CA ILE A 57 7.24 5.75 7.64
C ILE A 57 5.87 5.25 7.17
N PRO A 58 5.05 6.08 6.52
CA PRO A 58 3.71 5.70 6.06
C PRO A 58 3.74 4.77 4.83
N SER A 59 4.80 4.83 4.03
CA SER A 59 5.02 3.98 2.86
C SER A 59 6.40 3.34 2.92
N LEU A 60 6.47 2.02 2.94
CA LEU A 60 7.69 1.24 3.02
C LEU A 60 7.80 0.30 1.81
N GLY A 61 8.71 0.60 0.90
CA GLY A 61 8.88 -0.14 -0.35
C GLY A 61 7.94 0.33 -1.46
N SER A 62 7.63 -0.56 -2.41
CA SER A 62 6.65 -0.27 -3.46
C SER A 62 5.22 -0.30 -2.91
N GLN A 63 4.35 0.51 -3.48
CA GLN A 63 2.91 0.39 -3.22
C GLN A 63 2.37 -0.88 -3.87
N ASP A 64 1.59 -1.65 -3.09
CA ASP A 64 0.84 -2.79 -3.61
C ASP A 64 -0.57 -2.33 -3.99
N THR A 65 -1.05 -2.75 -5.14
CA THR A 65 -2.43 -2.50 -5.57
C THR A 65 -3.35 -3.64 -5.15
N ILE A 66 -4.52 -3.30 -4.63
CA ILE A 66 -5.58 -4.28 -4.34
C ILE A 66 -6.51 -4.35 -5.54
N ALA A 67 -6.79 -5.55 -6.01
CA ALA A 67 -7.65 -5.77 -7.16
C ALA A 67 -8.66 -6.89 -6.90
N PRO A 68 -9.90 -6.79 -7.41
CA PRO A 68 -10.84 -7.90 -7.39
C PRO A 68 -10.33 -9.04 -8.30
N ALA A 69 -10.57 -10.28 -7.88
CA ALA A 69 -10.22 -11.48 -8.65
C ALA A 69 -11.46 -12.11 -9.26
N VAL A 70 -11.34 -12.57 -10.50
CA VAL A 70 -12.39 -13.32 -11.22
C VAL A 70 -11.90 -14.72 -11.59
N SER A 71 -12.82 -15.65 -11.79
CA SER A 71 -12.48 -16.98 -12.29
C SER A 71 -11.84 -16.90 -13.66
N GLN A 72 -10.80 -17.71 -13.88
CA GLN A 72 -10.09 -17.77 -15.17
C GLN A 72 -11.05 -18.06 -16.31
N GLY A 73 -10.97 -17.26 -17.38
CA GLY A 73 -11.84 -17.37 -18.55
C GLY A 73 -13.15 -16.58 -18.47
N ASN A 74 -13.48 -15.97 -17.32
CA ASN A 74 -14.65 -15.11 -17.18
C ASN A 74 -14.36 -13.66 -17.65
N THR A 75 -14.08 -13.52 -18.94
CA THR A 75 -13.69 -12.24 -19.54
C THR A 75 -14.79 -11.18 -19.46
N THR A 76 -16.06 -11.59 -19.55
CA THR A 76 -17.19 -10.65 -19.46
C THR A 76 -17.22 -9.89 -18.12
N VAL A 77 -17.02 -10.61 -17.00
CA VAL A 77 -16.99 -9.96 -15.69
C VAL A 77 -15.70 -9.17 -15.51
N LEU A 78 -14.57 -9.66 -16.03
CA LEU A 78 -13.31 -8.95 -15.98
C LEU A 78 -13.39 -7.60 -16.71
N ASP A 79 -13.90 -7.60 -17.93
CA ASP A 79 -14.04 -6.39 -18.74
C ASP A 79 -14.97 -5.38 -18.06
N TRP A 80 -16.12 -5.85 -17.56
CA TRP A 80 -17.06 -5.01 -16.82
C TRP A 80 -16.42 -4.39 -15.56
N LEU A 81 -15.71 -5.18 -14.74
CA LEU A 81 -15.03 -4.68 -13.55
C LEU A 81 -13.98 -3.62 -13.88
N ASN A 82 -13.20 -3.83 -14.95
CA ASN A 82 -12.19 -2.86 -15.36
C ASN A 82 -12.82 -1.53 -15.83
N GLU A 83 -13.94 -1.60 -16.55
CA GLU A 83 -14.68 -0.42 -16.97
C GLU A 83 -15.28 0.33 -15.78
N GLU A 84 -15.89 -0.38 -14.84
CA GLU A 84 -16.46 0.21 -13.62
C GLU A 84 -15.39 0.85 -12.72
N ILE A 85 -14.28 0.17 -12.47
CA ILE A 85 -13.17 0.71 -11.67
C ILE A 85 -12.64 2.00 -12.29
N LYS A 86 -12.50 2.02 -13.62
CA LYS A 86 -12.06 3.22 -14.33
C LYS A 86 -13.08 4.36 -14.21
N ALA A 87 -14.36 4.07 -14.39
CA ALA A 87 -15.43 5.07 -14.27
C ALA A 87 -15.49 5.66 -12.85
N LEU A 88 -15.36 4.81 -11.82
CA LEU A 88 -15.28 5.26 -10.42
C LEU A 88 -14.07 6.18 -10.18
N GLY A 89 -12.92 5.87 -10.78
CA GLY A 89 -11.74 6.72 -10.71
C GLY A 89 -11.95 8.09 -11.36
N GLU A 90 -12.60 8.14 -12.54
CA GLU A 90 -12.92 9.41 -13.21
C GLU A 90 -13.86 10.31 -12.38
N GLU A 91 -14.65 9.71 -11.47
CA GLU A 91 -15.53 10.42 -10.54
C GLU A 91 -14.88 10.79 -9.20
N ASN A 92 -13.62 10.42 -8.96
CA ASN A 92 -12.94 10.49 -7.66
C ASN A 92 -13.77 9.80 -6.56
N PHE A 93 -14.30 8.62 -6.86
CA PHE A 93 -15.20 7.91 -5.96
C PHE A 93 -14.50 7.47 -4.67
N PHE A 94 -13.30 6.93 -4.77
CA PHE A 94 -12.60 6.38 -3.62
C PHE A 94 -12.14 7.47 -2.63
N HIS A 95 -11.74 8.65 -3.10
CA HIS A 95 -11.48 9.80 -2.20
C HIS A 95 -12.75 10.26 -1.49
N LYS A 96 -13.86 10.39 -2.21
CA LYS A 96 -15.15 10.77 -1.59
C LYS A 96 -15.62 9.75 -0.56
N ASP A 97 -15.49 8.45 -0.87
CA ASP A 97 -15.85 7.38 0.06
C ASP A 97 -14.94 7.37 1.28
N TYR A 98 -13.65 7.64 1.11
CA TYR A 98 -12.70 7.81 2.22
C TYR A 98 -13.11 8.98 3.13
N GLU A 99 -13.39 10.15 2.56
CA GLU A 99 -13.83 11.32 3.32
C GLU A 99 -15.12 11.07 4.11
N GLU A 100 -16.06 10.30 3.55
CA GLU A 100 -17.34 10.00 4.19
C GLU A 100 -17.24 8.88 5.25
N THR A 101 -16.37 7.90 5.07
CA THR A 101 -16.42 6.66 5.85
C THR A 101 -15.17 6.37 6.67
N LEU A 102 -13.99 6.86 6.28
CA LEU A 102 -12.70 6.45 6.85
C LEU A 102 -11.94 7.54 7.59
N VAL A 103 -12.26 8.81 7.37
CA VAL A 103 -11.57 9.95 8.01
C VAL A 103 -11.56 9.87 9.53
N ASP A 104 -12.66 9.44 10.15
CA ASP A 104 -12.72 9.29 11.62
C ASP A 104 -11.72 8.26 12.15
N THR A 105 -11.38 7.25 11.34
CA THR A 105 -10.45 6.18 11.72
C THR A 105 -9.00 6.53 11.43
N TYR A 106 -8.73 7.07 10.24
CA TYR A 106 -7.37 7.26 9.75
C TYR A 106 -6.93 8.74 9.72
N GLY A 107 -7.85 9.67 9.57
CA GLY A 107 -7.60 11.11 9.42
C GLY A 107 -7.33 11.50 7.97
N LEU A 108 -7.53 12.79 7.65
CA LEU A 108 -7.26 13.34 6.30
C LEU A 108 -5.77 13.33 5.94
N ASP A 109 -4.89 13.36 6.93
CA ASP A 109 -3.43 13.42 6.71
C ASP A 109 -2.86 12.17 6.01
N TYR A 110 -3.61 11.07 5.96
CA TYR A 110 -3.19 9.80 5.35
C TYR A 110 -4.02 9.42 4.12
N GLU A 111 -4.87 10.31 3.64
CA GLU A 111 -5.73 10.02 2.49
C GLU A 111 -4.93 9.65 1.24
N ASP A 112 -3.94 10.46 0.88
CA ASP A 112 -3.09 10.23 -0.31
C ASP A 112 -2.26 8.93 -0.23
N GLU A 113 -1.97 8.44 0.98
CA GLU A 113 -1.26 7.17 1.18
C GLU A 113 -2.19 5.95 1.19
N LEU A 114 -3.48 6.14 1.48
CA LEU A 114 -4.44 5.06 1.62
C LEU A 114 -5.39 4.92 0.43
N VAL A 115 -5.54 5.96 -0.37
CA VAL A 115 -6.46 5.99 -1.49
C VAL A 115 -5.71 6.15 -2.81
N VAL A 116 -6.04 5.28 -3.76
CA VAL A 116 -5.62 5.40 -5.17
C VAL A 116 -6.88 5.29 -6.01
N GLU A 117 -7.07 6.24 -6.91
CA GLU A 117 -8.24 6.21 -7.80
C GLU A 117 -8.17 5.07 -8.81
N GLY A 118 -9.34 4.56 -9.20
CA GLY A 118 -9.46 3.43 -10.12
C GLY A 118 -8.89 3.73 -11.50
N GLY A 119 -8.16 2.76 -12.04
CA GLY A 119 -7.52 2.86 -13.36
C GLY A 119 -6.10 3.45 -13.34
N GLU A 120 -5.70 4.11 -12.26
CA GLU A 120 -4.31 4.51 -12.02
C GLU A 120 -3.67 3.49 -11.08
N THR A 121 -2.74 2.72 -11.58
CA THR A 121 -1.99 1.77 -10.75
C THR A 121 -0.55 2.20 -10.65
N ALA A 122 0.05 2.10 -9.47
CA ALA A 122 1.49 2.30 -9.28
C ALA A 122 2.31 1.41 -10.24
N ALA A 123 1.77 0.25 -10.61
CA ALA A 123 2.33 -0.64 -11.62
C ALA A 123 2.33 -0.04 -13.04
N SER A 124 1.42 0.86 -13.38
CA SER A 124 1.41 1.54 -14.69
C SER A 124 2.49 2.61 -14.79
N GLU A 125 2.85 3.26 -13.70
CA GLU A 125 3.96 4.21 -13.66
C GLU A 125 5.32 3.50 -13.70
N GLU A 126 5.46 2.38 -13.00
CA GLU A 126 6.69 1.57 -13.01
C GLU A 126 6.91 0.91 -14.38
N ALA A 127 5.88 0.34 -15.00
CA ALA A 127 5.93 -0.21 -16.35
C ALA A 127 6.21 0.86 -17.42
N ALA A 128 5.65 2.07 -17.26
CA ALA A 128 5.95 3.20 -18.14
C ALA A 128 7.37 3.71 -17.95
N SER A 129 7.90 3.70 -16.73
CA SER A 129 9.28 4.06 -16.40
C SER A 129 10.29 3.02 -16.92
N GLU A 130 10.01 1.72 -16.79
CA GLU A 130 10.86 0.66 -17.37
C GLU A 130 10.85 0.69 -18.90
N ALA A 131 9.72 0.85 -19.53
CA ALA A 131 9.61 0.98 -20.99
C ALA A 131 10.35 2.23 -21.53
N ALA A 132 10.27 3.35 -20.81
CA ALA A 132 11.01 4.56 -21.15
C ALA A 132 12.53 4.40 -20.99
N SER A 133 12.96 3.63 -19.97
CA SER A 133 14.37 3.31 -19.72
C SER A 133 14.94 2.36 -20.78
N GLU A 134 14.18 1.35 -21.22
CA GLU A 134 14.59 0.46 -22.31
C GLU A 134 14.73 1.17 -23.64
N VAL A 135 13.79 2.05 -23.97
CA VAL A 135 13.84 2.85 -25.21
C VAL A 135 15.05 3.82 -25.19
N ALA A 136 15.33 4.46 -24.06
CA ALA A 136 16.49 5.34 -23.91
C ALA A 136 17.83 4.56 -24.00
N SER A 137 17.89 3.35 -23.44
CA SER A 137 19.07 2.48 -23.51
C SER A 137 19.33 1.97 -24.93
N SER A 138 18.28 1.65 -25.68
CA SER A 138 18.40 1.17 -27.06
C SER A 138 18.79 2.30 -28.05
N ALA A 139 18.40 3.54 -27.76
CA ALA A 139 18.76 4.71 -28.57
C ALA A 139 20.21 5.18 -28.34
N ALA A 140 20.81 4.85 -27.19
CA ALA A 140 22.20 5.17 -26.87
C ALA A 140 23.22 4.14 -27.41
N ALA A 141 22.73 3.01 -27.96
CA ALA A 141 23.56 1.92 -28.50
C ALA A 141 23.66 1.91 -30.05
N GLN A 142 23.18 2.94 -30.71
CA GLN A 142 23.37 3.20 -32.14
C GLN A 142 24.19 4.47 -32.34
#